data_3522b7b5463cb3eedcec9136b02cd175
#
_entry.id   3522b7b5463cb3eedcec9136b02cd175
#
_cell.length_a   1.000
_cell.length_b   1.000
_cell.length_c   1.000
_cell.angle_alpha   90.00
_cell.angle_beta   90.00
_cell.angle_gamma   90.00
#
_symmetry.space_group_name_H-M   'P 1'
#
loop_
_entity.id
_entity.type
_entity.pdbx_description
1 polymer ?
#
loop_
_entity_poly.entity_id
_entity_poly.type
_entity_poly.pdbx_seq_one_letter_code
_entity_poly.pdbx_strand_id
1 'polypeptide(L)'
;MTDKHPDRLALSMARTMAGCYAVQLVIFFSFAIPGNFEDRYGLVFWIVSSLFHMALLGLMFVFRSDFIIEKTGELLTRVNMANRVTLFRITTLPTLLFLIIAAREYRIRTPLLVLVVLVFLTDFLDGYISRKGNQVTRVGRMMDSASDYCLLAVLTTVFLYYSLIPVWMFWFVTVRLGLQSVLMGILIVIRRKIEPKTTFLGKLAVASIMVLYSVEVLVLVSIPIPSIMITLVEYTVGAVLLISMEDKISSFIRSLHQ
;
A
#
# COMPACT_ATOMS: atom_id res chain seq x y z
N MET A 1 -31.93 25.71 5.24
CA MET A 1 -31.85 24.29 4.80
C MET A 1 -30.48 23.78 5.21
N THR A 2 -30.40 23.24 6.44
CA THR A 2 -29.16 22.88 7.10
C THR A 2 -28.60 21.56 6.56
N ASP A 3 -27.48 21.67 6.03
CA ASP A 3 -26.33 20.79 5.77
C ASP A 3 -26.44 19.31 6.19
N LYS A 4 -27.21 18.53 5.45
CA LYS A 4 -27.25 17.05 5.59
C LYS A 4 -26.11 16.34 4.79
N HIS A 5 -25.21 17.11 4.16
CA HIS A 5 -24.15 16.57 3.31
C HIS A 5 -23.01 15.88 4.08
N PRO A 6 -22.47 16.42 5.20
CA PRO A 6 -21.36 15.79 5.92
C PRO A 6 -21.74 14.44 6.56
N ASP A 7 -22.99 14.28 7.01
CA ASP A 7 -23.44 13.04 7.63
C ASP A 7 -23.51 11.87 6.64
N ARG A 8 -23.89 12.14 5.38
CA ARG A 8 -23.97 11.11 4.34
C ARG A 8 -22.61 10.58 3.94
N LEU A 9 -21.60 11.45 3.84
CA LEU A 9 -20.23 11.02 3.55
C LEU A 9 -19.67 10.19 4.71
N ALA A 10 -19.83 10.65 5.95
CA ALA A 10 -19.40 9.94 7.16
C ALA A 10 -20.01 8.52 7.23
N LEU A 11 -21.31 8.40 6.99
CA LEU A 11 -22.00 7.11 6.95
C LEU A 11 -21.48 6.22 5.83
N SER A 12 -21.19 6.80 4.65
CA SER A 12 -20.61 6.06 3.53
C SER A 12 -19.19 5.56 3.83
N MET A 13 -18.36 6.37 4.51
CA MET A 13 -17.02 5.95 4.98
C MET A 13 -17.12 4.77 5.93
N ALA A 14 -17.96 4.88 6.97
CA ALA A 14 -18.14 3.83 7.96
C ALA A 14 -18.66 2.52 7.32
N ARG A 15 -19.66 2.61 6.43
CA ARG A 15 -20.18 1.44 5.71
C ARG A 15 -19.15 0.79 4.80
N THR A 16 -18.38 1.61 4.07
CA THR A 16 -17.31 1.08 3.20
C THR A 16 -16.25 0.37 4.02
N MET A 17 -15.82 0.98 5.13
CA MET A 17 -14.81 0.39 6.01
C MET A 17 -15.31 -0.90 6.66
N ALA A 18 -16.54 -0.93 7.16
CA ALA A 18 -17.14 -2.14 7.71
C ALA A 18 -17.25 -3.27 6.66
N GLY A 19 -17.61 -2.92 5.42
CA GLY A 19 -17.64 -3.88 4.31
C GLY A 19 -16.25 -4.42 3.99
N CYS A 20 -15.23 -3.55 3.88
CA CYS A 20 -13.84 -3.99 3.68
C CYS A 20 -13.39 -4.90 4.83
N TYR A 21 -13.63 -4.52 6.09
CA TYR A 21 -13.28 -5.32 7.25
C TYR A 21 -13.92 -6.71 7.23
N ALA A 22 -15.21 -6.79 6.96
CA ALA A 22 -15.91 -8.07 6.85
C ALA A 22 -15.31 -8.96 5.76
N VAL A 23 -14.98 -8.39 4.59
CA VAL A 23 -14.33 -9.14 3.50
C VAL A 23 -12.95 -9.63 3.93
N GLN A 24 -12.15 -8.82 4.64
CA GLN A 24 -10.82 -9.24 5.09
C GLN A 24 -10.90 -10.37 6.13
N LEU A 25 -11.88 -10.34 7.03
CA LEU A 25 -12.13 -11.46 7.95
C LEU A 25 -12.48 -12.73 7.16
N VAL A 26 -13.40 -12.62 6.20
CA VAL A 26 -13.78 -13.78 5.36
C VAL A 26 -12.57 -14.33 4.60
N ILE A 27 -11.77 -13.48 3.98
CA ILE A 27 -10.56 -13.91 3.26
C ILE A 27 -9.62 -14.63 4.23
N PHE A 28 -9.28 -14.04 5.37
CA PHE A 28 -8.34 -14.66 6.31
C PHE A 28 -8.84 -16.02 6.81
N PHE A 29 -10.08 -16.09 7.30
CA PHE A 29 -10.63 -17.33 7.85
C PHE A 29 -10.89 -18.41 6.78
N SER A 30 -11.10 -18.03 5.53
CA SER A 30 -11.18 -18.99 4.40
C SER A 30 -9.86 -19.72 4.14
N PHE A 31 -8.73 -19.16 4.56
CA PHE A 31 -7.42 -19.82 4.56
C PHE A 31 -7.11 -20.48 5.91
N ALA A 32 -7.44 -19.81 7.02
CA ALA A 32 -7.04 -20.23 8.36
C ALA A 32 -7.72 -21.53 8.77
N ILE A 33 -9.04 -21.65 8.56
CA ILE A 33 -9.81 -22.83 8.96
C ILE A 33 -9.39 -24.08 8.18
N PRO A 34 -9.34 -24.09 6.84
CA PRO A 34 -8.84 -25.25 6.12
C PRO A 34 -7.35 -25.55 6.35
N GLY A 35 -6.58 -24.51 6.69
CA GLY A 35 -5.15 -24.61 7.00
C GLY A 35 -4.86 -25.02 8.44
N ASN A 36 -5.86 -25.08 9.33
CA ASN A 36 -5.74 -25.37 10.78
C ASN A 36 -4.74 -24.44 11.50
N PHE A 37 -4.81 -23.12 11.24
CA PHE A 37 -3.97 -22.14 11.92
C PHE A 37 -4.75 -20.98 12.55
N GLU A 38 -6.08 -21.09 12.60
CA GLU A 38 -6.96 -20.11 13.22
C GLU A 38 -6.69 -19.94 14.72
N ASP A 39 -6.40 -21.03 15.45
CA ASP A 39 -6.08 -20.96 16.89
C ASP A 39 -4.78 -20.21 17.15
N ARG A 40 -3.81 -20.30 16.24
CA ARG A 40 -2.50 -19.68 16.39
C ARG A 40 -2.49 -18.19 16.01
N TYR A 41 -3.14 -17.84 14.92
CA TYR A 41 -3.07 -16.48 14.34
C TYR A 41 -4.39 -15.74 14.39
N GLY A 42 -5.54 -16.41 14.56
CA GLY A 42 -6.85 -15.81 14.40
C GLY A 42 -7.13 -14.66 15.35
N LEU A 43 -6.82 -14.82 16.66
CA LEU A 43 -7.02 -13.75 17.63
C LEU A 43 -6.14 -12.53 17.37
N VAL A 44 -4.85 -12.77 17.09
CA VAL A 44 -3.89 -11.68 16.83
C VAL A 44 -4.25 -10.97 15.53
N PHE A 45 -4.59 -11.71 14.48
CA PHE A 45 -5.10 -11.16 13.24
C PHE A 45 -6.34 -10.29 13.46
N TRP A 46 -7.32 -10.80 14.22
CA TRP A 46 -8.55 -10.06 14.50
C TRP A 46 -8.27 -8.73 15.21
N ILE A 47 -7.42 -8.72 16.24
CA ILE A 47 -7.02 -7.49 16.95
C ILE A 47 -6.29 -6.51 16.02
N VAL A 48 -5.25 -6.97 15.33
CA VAL A 48 -4.43 -6.12 14.45
C VAL A 48 -5.27 -5.56 13.30
N SER A 49 -6.08 -6.40 12.67
CA SER A 49 -6.97 -5.97 11.59
C SER A 49 -8.00 -4.97 12.07
N SER A 50 -8.61 -5.18 13.27
CA SER A 50 -9.54 -4.22 13.86
C SER A 50 -8.90 -2.87 14.11
N LEU A 51 -7.74 -2.84 14.77
CA LEU A 51 -7.01 -1.61 15.07
C LEU A 51 -6.61 -0.88 13.78
N PHE A 52 -6.15 -1.62 12.77
CA PHE A 52 -5.78 -1.06 11.47
C PHE A 52 -6.98 -0.41 10.76
N HIS A 53 -8.13 -1.09 10.71
CA HIS A 53 -9.34 -0.54 10.10
C HIS A 53 -9.89 0.67 10.88
N MET A 54 -9.83 0.65 12.20
CA MET A 54 -10.22 1.79 13.04
C MET A 54 -9.29 2.99 12.80
N ALA A 55 -7.98 2.78 12.75
CA ALA A 55 -7.02 3.84 12.45
C ALA A 55 -7.25 4.45 11.05
N LEU A 56 -7.48 3.59 10.05
CA LEU A 56 -7.74 4.05 8.68
C LEU A 56 -9.07 4.82 8.60
N LEU A 57 -10.11 4.36 9.27
CA LEU A 57 -11.38 5.09 9.38
C LEU A 57 -11.18 6.46 10.05
N GLY A 58 -10.41 6.52 11.15
CA GLY A 58 -10.04 7.77 11.80
C GLY A 58 -9.32 8.74 10.88
N LEU A 59 -8.35 8.25 10.09
CA LEU A 59 -7.68 9.05 9.06
C LEU A 59 -8.64 9.56 8.00
N MET A 60 -9.59 8.75 7.53
CA MET A 60 -10.62 9.19 6.59
C MET A 60 -11.47 10.32 7.17
N PHE A 61 -11.81 10.27 8.45
CA PHE A 61 -12.55 11.35 9.13
C PHE A 61 -11.70 12.62 9.26
N VAL A 62 -10.42 12.53 9.55
CA VAL A 62 -9.50 13.68 9.61
C VAL A 62 -9.40 14.36 8.24
N PHE A 63 -9.28 13.59 7.16
CA PHE A 63 -9.15 14.09 5.80
C PHE A 63 -10.49 14.16 5.04
N ARG A 64 -11.62 14.19 5.74
CA ARG A 64 -12.96 14.23 5.11
C ARG A 64 -13.15 15.42 4.16
N SER A 65 -12.53 16.56 4.43
CA SER A 65 -12.55 17.75 3.58
C SER A 65 -11.82 17.56 2.24
N ASP A 66 -10.95 16.57 2.13
CA ASP A 66 -10.18 16.28 0.91
C ASP A 66 -10.87 15.26 -0.01
N PHE A 67 -12.10 14.80 0.34
CA PHE A 67 -12.95 14.02 -0.56
C PHE A 67 -13.57 14.89 -1.66
N ILE A 68 -12.76 15.76 -2.26
CA ILE A 68 -13.12 16.71 -3.31
C ILE A 68 -12.66 16.12 -4.65
N ILE A 69 -13.55 16.19 -5.66
CA ILE A 69 -13.20 15.86 -7.06
C ILE A 69 -12.28 16.97 -7.57
N GLU A 70 -11.07 16.64 -7.98
CA GLU A 70 -10.06 17.64 -8.36
C GLU A 70 -10.47 18.52 -9.56
N LYS A 71 -11.25 17.97 -10.51
CA LYS A 71 -11.69 18.71 -11.69
C LYS A 71 -12.82 19.69 -11.43
N THR A 72 -13.76 19.35 -10.55
CA THR A 72 -14.99 20.14 -10.32
C THR A 72 -14.94 20.94 -9.03
N GLY A 73 -14.06 20.59 -8.09
CA GLY A 73 -14.03 21.17 -6.75
C GLY A 73 -15.19 20.72 -5.85
N GLU A 74 -16.02 19.78 -6.30
CA GLU A 74 -17.19 19.30 -5.56
C GLU A 74 -16.81 18.30 -4.47
N LEU A 75 -17.34 18.51 -3.26
CA LEU A 75 -17.21 17.56 -2.16
C LEU A 75 -18.11 16.34 -2.41
N LEU A 76 -17.54 15.15 -2.30
CA LEU A 76 -18.30 13.91 -2.43
C LEU A 76 -19.29 13.74 -1.27
N THR A 77 -20.49 13.28 -1.59
CA THR A 77 -21.49 12.85 -0.61
C THR A 77 -21.36 11.38 -0.22
N ARG A 78 -20.59 10.60 -0.98
CA ARG A 78 -20.32 9.17 -0.77
C ARG A 78 -18.92 8.83 -1.25
N VAL A 79 -18.32 7.81 -0.66
CA VAL A 79 -17.05 7.22 -1.15
C VAL A 79 -17.30 6.64 -2.55
N ASN A 80 -16.59 7.15 -3.54
CA ASN A 80 -16.72 6.71 -4.94
C ASN A 80 -16.05 5.35 -5.17
N MET A 81 -16.28 4.73 -6.33
CA MET A 81 -15.79 3.38 -6.63
C MET A 81 -14.26 3.31 -6.66
N ALA A 82 -13.57 4.33 -7.20
CA ALA A 82 -12.12 4.36 -7.22
C ALA A 82 -11.56 4.33 -5.78
N ASN A 83 -12.04 5.21 -4.90
CA ASN A 83 -11.61 5.23 -3.51
C ASN A 83 -11.96 3.92 -2.76
N ARG A 84 -13.05 3.24 -3.12
CA ARG A 84 -13.40 1.93 -2.52
C ARG A 84 -12.40 0.85 -2.91
N VAL A 85 -11.96 0.81 -4.16
CA VAL A 85 -10.96 -0.17 -4.63
C VAL A 85 -9.60 0.08 -3.94
N THR A 86 -9.18 1.35 -3.85
CA THR A 86 -7.96 1.72 -3.12
C THR A 86 -8.07 1.34 -1.62
N LEU A 87 -9.22 1.61 -0.98
CA LEU A 87 -9.46 1.21 0.41
C LEU A 87 -9.41 -0.31 0.58
N PHE A 88 -10.03 -1.06 -0.32
CA PHE A 88 -9.98 -2.52 -0.30
C PHE A 88 -8.52 -3.00 -0.35
N ARG A 89 -7.70 -2.46 -1.25
CA ARG A 89 -6.27 -2.79 -1.36
C ARG A 89 -5.51 -2.49 -0.07
N ILE A 90 -5.69 -1.30 0.52
CA ILE A 90 -5.03 -0.93 1.78
C ILE A 90 -5.45 -1.89 2.91
N THR A 91 -6.75 -2.16 3.02
CA THR A 91 -7.28 -3.03 4.07
C THR A 91 -6.86 -4.49 3.93
N THR A 92 -6.39 -4.91 2.75
CA THR A 92 -5.86 -6.27 2.52
C THR A 92 -4.44 -6.46 3.10
N LEU A 93 -3.72 -5.39 3.44
CA LEU A 93 -2.34 -5.47 3.91
C LEU A 93 -2.16 -6.35 5.17
N PRO A 94 -2.94 -6.18 6.26
CA PRO A 94 -2.85 -7.07 7.40
C PRO A 94 -3.14 -8.53 7.04
N THR A 95 -4.14 -8.77 6.19
CA THR A 95 -4.51 -10.11 5.73
C THR A 95 -3.35 -10.77 4.98
N LEU A 96 -2.76 -10.08 4.02
CA LEU A 96 -1.59 -10.56 3.29
C LEU A 96 -0.43 -10.86 4.23
N LEU A 97 -0.10 -9.94 5.15
CA LEU A 97 1.00 -10.13 6.09
C LEU A 97 0.84 -11.41 6.90
N PHE A 98 -0.33 -11.63 7.51
CA PHE A 98 -0.59 -12.81 8.32
C PHE A 98 -0.61 -14.11 7.49
N LEU A 99 -1.23 -14.10 6.31
CA LEU A 99 -1.26 -15.25 5.43
C LEU A 99 0.14 -15.62 4.92
N ILE A 100 0.97 -14.63 4.64
CA ILE A 100 2.35 -14.87 4.21
C ILE A 100 3.18 -15.47 5.35
N ILE A 101 3.05 -14.94 6.58
CA ILE A 101 3.71 -15.53 7.76
C ILE A 101 3.26 -16.97 7.95
N ALA A 102 1.96 -17.24 7.86
CA ALA A 102 1.40 -18.60 7.99
C ALA A 102 1.88 -19.54 6.85
N ALA A 103 2.08 -19.05 5.63
CA ALA A 103 2.51 -19.86 4.49
C ALA A 103 3.91 -20.50 4.66
N ARG A 104 4.69 -20.06 5.65
CA ARG A 104 5.97 -20.69 5.99
C ARG A 104 5.78 -22.08 6.61
N GLU A 105 4.77 -22.22 7.45
CA GLU A 105 4.51 -23.44 8.23
C GLU A 105 3.35 -24.28 7.63
N TYR A 106 2.44 -23.65 6.91
CA TYR A 106 1.22 -24.24 6.39
C TYR A 106 1.19 -24.26 4.85
N ARG A 107 0.55 -25.27 4.27
CA ARG A 107 0.52 -25.48 2.80
C ARG A 107 -0.48 -24.57 2.09
N ILE A 108 -0.34 -23.25 2.26
CA ILE A 108 -1.21 -22.26 1.63
C ILE A 108 -0.51 -21.38 0.57
N ARG A 109 0.71 -21.75 0.13
CA ARG A 109 1.52 -20.93 -0.79
C ARG A 109 0.82 -20.65 -2.11
N THR A 110 0.28 -21.68 -2.77
CA THR A 110 -0.38 -21.52 -4.08
C THR A 110 -1.61 -20.61 -4.01
N PRO A 111 -2.60 -20.86 -3.13
CA PRO A 111 -3.75 -19.95 -3.04
C PRO A 111 -3.35 -18.53 -2.57
N LEU A 112 -2.32 -18.40 -1.74
CA LEU A 112 -1.78 -17.10 -1.36
C LEU A 112 -1.19 -16.34 -2.56
N LEU A 113 -0.44 -17.00 -3.44
CA LEU A 113 0.08 -16.37 -4.66
C LEU A 113 -1.05 -15.86 -5.54
N VAL A 114 -2.13 -16.62 -5.70
CA VAL A 114 -3.32 -16.17 -6.43
C VAL A 114 -3.90 -14.90 -5.80
N LEU A 115 -4.02 -14.88 -4.47
CA LEU A 115 -4.52 -13.69 -3.76
C LEU A 115 -3.60 -12.47 -3.97
N VAL A 116 -2.29 -12.64 -3.89
CA VAL A 116 -1.31 -11.56 -4.14
C VAL A 116 -1.48 -11.01 -5.55
N VAL A 117 -1.55 -11.88 -6.57
CA VAL A 117 -1.77 -11.47 -7.96
C VAL A 117 -3.09 -10.70 -8.11
N LEU A 118 -4.17 -11.18 -7.48
CA LEU A 118 -5.46 -10.48 -7.52
C LEU A 118 -5.37 -9.09 -6.88
N VAL A 119 -4.67 -8.93 -5.77
CA VAL A 119 -4.45 -7.64 -5.13
C VAL A 119 -3.67 -6.69 -6.04
N PHE A 120 -2.63 -7.16 -6.73
CA PHE A 120 -1.92 -6.35 -7.72
C PHE A 120 -2.80 -5.97 -8.92
N LEU A 121 -3.65 -6.87 -9.39
CA LEU A 121 -4.59 -6.55 -10.48
C LEU A 121 -5.60 -5.47 -10.09
N THR A 122 -6.00 -5.38 -8.81
CA THR A 122 -6.89 -4.30 -8.35
C THR A 122 -6.28 -2.92 -8.51
N ASP A 123 -4.95 -2.79 -8.47
CA ASP A 123 -4.22 -1.54 -8.70
C ASP A 123 -4.41 -1.00 -10.13
N PHE A 124 -4.38 -1.89 -11.12
CA PHE A 124 -4.67 -1.50 -12.49
C PHE A 124 -6.14 -1.09 -12.67
N LEU A 125 -7.05 -1.74 -11.94
CA LEU A 125 -8.48 -1.47 -12.04
C LEU A 125 -8.85 -0.11 -11.46
N ASP A 126 -8.33 0.28 -10.29
CA ASP A 126 -8.68 1.57 -9.67
C ASP A 126 -8.14 2.74 -10.50
N GLY A 127 -6.91 2.65 -11.00
CA GLY A 127 -6.33 3.62 -11.91
C GLY A 127 -7.12 3.76 -13.23
N TYR A 128 -7.65 2.67 -13.77
CA TYR A 128 -8.50 2.70 -14.97
C TYR A 128 -9.87 3.33 -14.68
N ILE A 129 -10.53 2.90 -13.60
CA ILE A 129 -11.86 3.39 -13.19
C ILE A 129 -11.81 4.90 -12.88
N SER A 130 -10.81 5.35 -12.12
CA SER A 130 -10.68 6.75 -11.71
C SER A 130 -10.46 7.69 -12.89
N ARG A 131 -9.61 7.28 -13.85
CA ARG A 131 -9.34 8.07 -15.06
C ARG A 131 -10.55 8.12 -15.99
N LYS A 132 -11.20 6.99 -16.24
CA LYS A 132 -12.36 6.91 -17.13
C LYS A 132 -13.59 7.63 -16.56
N GLY A 133 -13.77 7.60 -15.24
CA GLY A 133 -14.90 8.23 -14.56
C GLY A 133 -14.72 9.73 -14.27
N ASN A 134 -13.54 10.32 -14.52
CA ASN A 134 -13.19 11.70 -14.10
C ASN A 134 -13.47 11.97 -12.60
N GLN A 135 -13.36 10.94 -11.77
CA GLN A 135 -13.72 10.96 -10.34
C GLN A 135 -12.49 10.91 -9.44
N VAL A 136 -11.34 11.37 -9.95
CA VAL A 136 -10.11 11.46 -9.17
C VAL A 136 -10.32 12.45 -8.05
N THR A 137 -10.15 11.98 -6.80
CA THR A 137 -10.23 12.83 -5.61
C THR A 137 -8.84 13.08 -5.04
N ARG A 138 -8.68 14.20 -4.31
CA ARG A 138 -7.43 14.52 -3.64
C ARG A 138 -7.04 13.45 -2.61
N VAL A 139 -8.01 13.02 -1.80
CA VAL A 139 -7.79 11.94 -0.83
C VAL A 139 -7.49 10.61 -1.52
N GLY A 140 -8.17 10.31 -2.64
CA GLY A 140 -7.92 9.08 -3.41
C GLY A 140 -6.48 8.99 -3.89
N ARG A 141 -5.92 10.07 -4.41
CA ARG A 141 -4.51 10.14 -4.83
C ARG A 141 -3.54 9.96 -3.66
N MET A 142 -3.86 10.56 -2.50
CA MET A 142 -3.05 10.40 -1.28
C MET A 142 -3.09 8.94 -0.79
N MET A 143 -4.27 8.34 -0.75
CA MET A 143 -4.46 6.95 -0.33
C MET A 143 -3.81 5.96 -1.29
N ASP A 144 -3.87 6.20 -2.60
CA ASP A 144 -3.24 5.38 -3.63
C ASP A 144 -1.71 5.34 -3.42
N SER A 145 -1.08 6.50 -3.32
CA SER A 145 0.35 6.59 -3.01
C SER A 145 0.72 5.92 -1.67
N ALA A 146 -0.09 6.13 -0.62
CA ALA A 146 0.14 5.51 0.68
C ALA A 146 0.01 3.98 0.61
N SER A 147 -0.97 3.49 -0.14
CA SER A 147 -1.19 2.06 -0.39
C SER A 147 0.02 1.39 -1.04
N ASP A 148 0.58 2.00 -2.08
CA ASP A 148 1.76 1.48 -2.78
C ASP A 148 2.95 1.35 -1.84
N TYR A 149 3.23 2.39 -1.04
CA TYR A 149 4.33 2.36 -0.07
C TYR A 149 4.11 1.32 1.03
N CYS A 150 2.88 1.20 1.55
CA CYS A 150 2.55 0.20 2.54
C CYS A 150 2.68 -1.22 1.98
N LEU A 151 2.21 -1.45 0.75
CA LEU A 151 2.35 -2.74 0.08
C LEU A 151 3.82 -3.11 -0.10
N LEU A 152 4.65 -2.18 -0.60
CA LEU A 152 6.09 -2.39 -0.72
C LEU A 152 6.74 -2.70 0.63
N ALA A 153 6.37 -1.99 1.71
CA ALA A 153 6.91 -2.23 3.04
C ALA A 153 6.54 -3.63 3.56
N VAL A 154 5.29 -4.07 3.38
CA VAL A 154 4.85 -5.43 3.73
C VAL A 154 5.63 -6.47 2.94
N LEU A 155 5.74 -6.32 1.61
CA LEU A 155 6.48 -7.26 0.77
C LEU A 155 7.97 -7.31 1.13
N THR A 156 8.59 -6.16 1.41
CA THR A 156 9.99 -6.09 1.85
C THR A 156 10.21 -6.90 3.15
N THR A 157 9.31 -6.73 4.12
CA THR A 157 9.36 -7.46 5.39
C THR A 157 9.21 -8.97 5.16
N VAL A 158 8.30 -9.34 4.29
CA VAL A 158 8.05 -10.73 3.90
C VAL A 158 9.27 -11.36 3.23
N PHE A 159 9.87 -10.68 2.27
CA PHE A 159 11.03 -11.21 1.55
C PHE A 159 12.24 -11.35 2.46
N LEU A 160 12.42 -10.43 3.41
CA LEU A 160 13.41 -10.61 4.46
C LEU A 160 13.11 -11.84 5.34
N TYR A 161 11.85 -12.00 5.76
CA TYR A 161 11.41 -13.13 6.58
C TYR A 161 11.66 -14.49 5.90
N TYR A 162 11.49 -14.55 4.58
CA TYR A 162 11.79 -15.74 3.77
C TYR A 162 13.27 -15.85 3.36
N SER A 163 14.12 -14.91 3.77
CA SER A 163 15.53 -14.83 3.36
C SER A 163 15.72 -14.75 1.83
N LEU A 164 14.76 -14.18 1.13
CA LEU A 164 14.82 -13.95 -0.32
C LEU A 164 15.68 -12.74 -0.65
N ILE A 165 15.60 -11.68 0.14
CA ILE A 165 16.45 -10.50 -0.01
C ILE A 165 17.48 -10.40 1.12
N PRO A 166 18.67 -9.86 0.85
CA PRO A 166 19.67 -9.64 1.90
C PRO A 166 19.24 -8.50 2.83
N VAL A 167 19.75 -8.54 4.09
CA VAL A 167 19.42 -7.56 5.14
C VAL A 167 19.73 -6.12 4.71
N TRP A 168 20.81 -5.89 3.98
CA TRP A 168 21.16 -4.55 3.49
C TRP A 168 20.11 -4.00 2.51
N MET A 169 19.55 -4.84 1.62
CA MET A 169 18.48 -4.46 0.70
C MET A 169 17.20 -4.09 1.45
N PHE A 170 16.84 -4.87 2.48
CA PHE A 170 15.71 -4.55 3.36
C PHE A 170 15.85 -3.14 3.94
N TRP A 171 17.02 -2.80 4.47
CA TRP A 171 17.25 -1.48 5.04
C TRP A 171 17.22 -0.37 3.99
N PHE A 172 17.77 -0.60 2.80
CA PHE A 172 17.73 0.39 1.71
C PHE A 172 16.29 0.71 1.29
N VAL A 173 15.47 -0.32 1.08
CA VAL A 173 14.05 -0.12 0.74
C VAL A 173 13.31 0.56 1.89
N THR A 174 13.47 0.07 3.12
CA THR A 174 12.76 0.60 4.29
C THR A 174 13.12 2.06 4.56
N VAL A 175 14.40 2.41 4.52
CA VAL A 175 14.87 3.80 4.71
C VAL A 175 14.36 4.68 3.58
N ARG A 176 14.38 4.20 2.33
CA ARG A 176 13.85 4.94 1.16
C ARG A 176 12.34 5.22 1.29
N LEU A 177 11.55 4.22 1.68
CA LEU A 177 10.11 4.38 1.90
C LEU A 177 9.83 5.27 3.11
N GLY A 178 10.55 5.08 4.21
CA GLY A 178 10.45 5.89 5.42
C GLY A 178 10.80 7.36 5.16
N LEU A 179 11.88 7.62 4.44
CA LEU A 179 12.28 8.98 4.07
C LEU A 179 11.15 9.69 3.30
N GLN A 180 10.55 9.03 2.32
CA GLN A 180 9.43 9.57 1.57
C GLN A 180 8.25 9.91 2.48
N SER A 181 7.88 9.00 3.39
CA SER A 181 6.74 9.17 4.31
C SER A 181 6.98 10.31 5.30
N VAL A 182 8.21 10.41 5.85
CA VAL A 182 8.58 11.48 6.79
C VAL A 182 8.59 12.84 6.10
N LEU A 183 9.23 12.95 4.94
CA LEU A 183 9.28 14.21 4.19
C LEU A 183 7.88 14.69 3.80
N MET A 184 7.01 13.76 3.38
CA MET A 184 5.62 14.06 3.07
C MET A 184 4.85 14.50 4.32
N GLY A 185 5.02 13.81 5.44
CA GLY A 185 4.43 14.18 6.73
C GLY A 185 4.81 15.58 7.18
N ILE A 186 6.09 15.95 7.07
CA ILE A 186 6.59 17.29 7.39
C ILE A 186 5.90 18.35 6.51
N LEU A 187 5.79 18.12 5.19
CA LEU A 187 5.12 19.07 4.29
C LEU A 187 3.64 19.25 4.63
N ILE A 188 2.95 18.19 5.01
CA ILE A 188 1.55 18.25 5.44
C ILE A 188 1.41 19.07 6.72
N VAL A 189 2.29 18.87 7.73
CA VAL A 189 2.26 19.59 9.00
C VAL A 189 2.53 21.08 8.83
N ILE A 190 3.50 21.45 7.98
CA ILE A 190 3.86 22.84 7.70
C ILE A 190 2.79 23.55 6.85
N ARG A 191 1.72 22.83 6.43
CA ARG A 191 0.62 23.35 5.62
C ARG A 191 1.05 24.05 4.33
N ARG A 192 2.22 23.76 3.81
CA ARG A 192 2.61 24.26 2.50
C ARG A 192 1.79 23.54 1.42
N LYS A 193 1.15 24.32 0.52
CA LYS A 193 0.48 23.82 -0.69
C LYS A 193 1.54 23.36 -1.73
N ILE A 194 2.46 22.52 -1.31
CA ILE A 194 3.45 21.96 -2.22
C ILE A 194 2.81 20.71 -2.78
N GLU A 195 2.46 20.72 -4.05
CA GLU A 195 2.16 19.51 -4.77
C GLU A 195 3.43 18.65 -4.76
N PRO A 196 3.39 17.45 -4.18
CA PRO A 196 4.54 16.56 -4.19
C PRO A 196 4.80 16.12 -5.62
N LYS A 197 5.64 16.86 -6.33
CA LYS A 197 6.08 16.43 -7.66
C LYS A 197 6.90 15.16 -7.48
N THR A 198 6.35 14.06 -7.98
CA THR A 198 7.11 12.81 -8.07
C THR A 198 8.25 13.01 -9.05
N THR A 199 9.48 12.98 -8.55
CA THR A 199 10.67 13.05 -9.42
C THR A 199 10.76 11.81 -10.29
N PHE A 200 11.39 11.92 -11.46
CA PHE A 200 11.64 10.78 -12.34
C PHE A 200 12.41 9.67 -11.61
N LEU A 201 13.43 10.03 -10.83
CA LEU A 201 14.21 9.08 -10.02
C LEU A 201 13.37 8.42 -8.93
N GLY A 202 12.38 9.13 -8.37
CA GLY A 202 11.43 8.53 -7.43
C GLY A 202 10.55 7.45 -8.07
N LYS A 203 10.09 7.67 -9.30
CA LYS A 203 9.32 6.66 -10.06
C LYS A 203 10.21 5.47 -10.45
N LEU A 204 11.43 5.75 -10.89
CA LEU A 204 12.40 4.73 -11.26
C LEU A 204 12.74 3.83 -10.06
N ALA A 205 12.89 4.40 -8.86
CA ALA A 205 13.15 3.63 -7.64
C ALA A 205 12.00 2.67 -7.31
N VAL A 206 10.74 3.12 -7.37
CA VAL A 206 9.58 2.26 -7.14
C VAL A 206 9.51 1.15 -8.19
N ALA A 207 9.69 1.49 -9.47
CA ALA A 207 9.70 0.51 -10.56
C ALA A 207 10.83 -0.53 -10.38
N SER A 208 12.02 -0.10 -9.97
CA SER A 208 13.15 -1.02 -9.73
C SER A 208 12.90 -1.97 -8.56
N ILE A 209 12.25 -1.51 -7.46
CA ILE A 209 11.81 -2.38 -6.37
C ILE A 209 10.78 -3.40 -6.88
N MET A 210 9.83 -3.00 -7.70
CA MET A 210 8.84 -3.91 -8.28
C MET A 210 9.49 -4.99 -9.15
N VAL A 211 10.52 -4.63 -9.93
CA VAL A 211 11.31 -5.59 -10.72
C VAL A 211 12.02 -6.59 -9.79
N LEU A 212 12.71 -6.11 -8.75
CA LEU A 212 13.34 -6.98 -7.75
C LEU A 212 12.32 -7.96 -7.16
N TYR A 213 11.18 -7.47 -6.70
CA TYR A 213 10.15 -8.32 -6.10
C TYR A 213 9.55 -9.33 -7.07
N SER A 214 9.43 -8.96 -8.35
CA SER A 214 9.00 -9.90 -9.38
C SER A 214 10.00 -11.04 -9.56
N VAL A 215 11.30 -10.74 -9.54
CA VAL A 215 12.36 -11.75 -9.60
C VAL A 215 12.32 -12.67 -8.37
N GLU A 216 12.19 -12.10 -7.16
CA GLU A 216 12.12 -12.89 -5.93
C GLU A 216 10.86 -13.78 -5.86
N VAL A 217 9.73 -13.32 -6.37
CA VAL A 217 8.52 -14.15 -6.50
C VAL A 217 8.77 -15.33 -7.45
N LEU A 218 9.48 -15.13 -8.57
CA LEU A 218 9.82 -16.23 -9.47
C LEU A 218 10.71 -17.27 -8.79
N VAL A 219 11.67 -16.83 -7.97
CA VAL A 219 12.51 -17.72 -7.14
C VAL A 219 11.63 -18.48 -6.13
N LEU A 220 10.70 -17.79 -5.48
CA LEU A 220 9.78 -18.40 -4.51
C LEU A 220 8.90 -19.51 -5.11
N VAL A 221 8.50 -19.38 -6.37
CA VAL A 221 7.76 -20.41 -7.12
C VAL A 221 8.66 -21.45 -7.79
N SER A 222 9.94 -21.48 -7.41
CA SER A 222 10.93 -22.47 -7.88
C SER A 222 11.25 -22.38 -9.39
N ILE A 223 11.09 -21.21 -10.00
CA ILE A 223 11.62 -20.97 -11.34
C ILE A 223 13.15 -20.79 -11.24
N PRO A 224 13.95 -21.59 -11.96
CA PRO A 224 15.39 -21.52 -11.86
C PRO A 224 15.92 -20.21 -12.46
N ILE A 225 16.37 -19.29 -11.62
CA ILE A 225 17.06 -18.07 -12.01
C ILE A 225 18.52 -18.19 -11.57
N PRO A 226 19.50 -17.94 -12.46
CA PRO A 226 20.90 -17.96 -12.08
C PRO A 226 21.19 -16.95 -10.94
N SER A 227 21.90 -17.37 -9.91
CA SER A 227 22.21 -16.53 -8.74
C SER A 227 22.92 -15.22 -9.10
N ILE A 228 23.75 -15.25 -10.14
CA ILE A 228 24.44 -14.06 -10.64
C ILE A 228 23.44 -12.98 -11.16
N MET A 229 22.32 -13.42 -11.76
CA MET A 229 21.28 -12.48 -12.23
C MET A 229 20.54 -11.85 -11.05
N ILE A 230 20.23 -12.63 -10.01
CA ILE A 230 19.60 -12.13 -8.78
C ILE A 230 20.51 -11.08 -8.14
N THR A 231 21.77 -11.42 -7.94
CA THR A 231 22.77 -10.52 -7.37
C THR A 231 22.94 -9.23 -8.21
N LEU A 232 22.95 -9.33 -9.54
CA LEU A 232 23.02 -8.18 -10.42
C LEU A 232 21.81 -7.26 -10.27
N VAL A 233 20.60 -7.83 -10.19
CA VAL A 233 19.36 -7.07 -9.96
C VAL A 233 19.40 -6.37 -8.60
N GLU A 234 19.79 -7.07 -7.53
CA GLU A 234 19.91 -6.49 -6.20
C GLU A 234 20.84 -5.29 -6.17
N TYR A 235 22.07 -5.41 -6.68
CA TYR A 235 23.03 -4.29 -6.68
C TYR A 235 22.57 -3.13 -7.58
N THR A 236 21.96 -3.42 -8.72
CA THR A 236 21.41 -2.39 -9.60
C THR A 236 20.29 -1.62 -8.92
N VAL A 237 19.35 -2.33 -8.29
CA VAL A 237 18.27 -1.72 -7.51
C VAL A 237 18.83 -0.93 -6.35
N GLY A 238 19.79 -1.46 -5.61
CA GLY A 238 20.47 -0.75 -4.52
C GLY A 238 21.07 0.59 -4.96
N ALA A 239 21.76 0.61 -6.10
CA ALA A 239 22.32 1.83 -6.67
C ALA A 239 21.24 2.86 -7.05
N VAL A 240 20.15 2.41 -7.68
CA VAL A 240 19.01 3.28 -8.04
C VAL A 240 18.36 3.86 -6.77
N LEU A 241 18.23 3.07 -5.71
CA LEU A 241 17.67 3.53 -4.43
C LEU A 241 18.54 4.62 -3.81
N LEU A 242 19.86 4.46 -3.76
CA LEU A 242 20.79 5.47 -3.23
C LEU A 242 20.66 6.79 -3.99
N ILE A 243 20.74 6.76 -5.31
CA ILE A 243 20.60 7.96 -6.17
C ILE A 243 19.23 8.63 -5.95
N SER A 244 18.16 7.82 -5.83
CA SER A 244 16.81 8.33 -5.58
C SER A 244 16.67 8.97 -4.19
N MET A 245 17.40 8.51 -3.17
CA MET A 245 17.39 9.12 -1.83
C MET A 245 18.05 10.50 -1.85
N GLU A 246 19.20 10.63 -2.52
CA GLU A 246 19.90 11.90 -2.69
C GLU A 246 19.02 12.93 -3.42
N ASP A 247 18.39 12.54 -4.55
CA ASP A 247 17.47 13.39 -5.30
C ASP A 247 16.29 13.87 -4.45
N LYS A 248 15.73 13.00 -3.61
CA LYS A 248 14.62 13.35 -2.72
C LYS A 248 15.02 14.37 -1.67
N ILE A 249 16.15 14.18 -1.02
CA ILE A 249 16.67 15.11 -0.01
C ILE A 249 16.95 16.47 -0.66
N SER A 250 17.62 16.49 -1.81
CA SER A 250 17.92 17.70 -2.56
C SER A 250 16.66 18.44 -3.02
N SER A 251 15.64 17.72 -3.47
CA SER A 251 14.35 18.28 -3.87
C SER A 251 13.59 18.86 -2.68
N PHE A 252 13.63 18.20 -1.52
CA PHE A 252 13.02 18.68 -0.29
C PHE A 252 13.68 19.98 0.20
N ILE A 253 15.02 20.03 0.27
CA ILE A 253 15.77 21.23 0.68
C ILE A 253 15.42 22.41 -0.24
N ARG A 254 15.37 22.19 -1.57
CA ARG A 254 14.96 23.22 -2.53
C ARG A 254 13.53 23.73 -2.29
N SER A 255 12.61 22.84 -1.87
CA SER A 255 11.22 23.23 -1.58
C SER A 255 11.05 24.02 -0.27
N LEU A 256 12.02 23.98 0.64
CA LEU A 256 12.01 24.78 1.86
C LEU A 256 12.46 26.24 1.63
N HIS A 257 13.21 26.49 0.56
CA HIS A 257 13.74 27.81 0.19
C HIS A 257 12.84 28.56 -0.80
N GLN A 258 11.74 27.95 -1.29
CA GLN A 258 10.68 28.57 -2.09
C GLN A 258 9.46 28.91 -1.23
#